data_a9edd6b97f212cc12e0ccc96516a162d
#
_entry.id   a9edd6b97f212cc12e0ccc96516a162d
#
_cell.length_a   1.000
_cell.length_b   1.000
_cell.length_c   1.000
_cell.angle_alpha   90.00
_cell.angle_beta   90.00
_cell.angle_gamma   90.00
#
_symmetry.space_group_name_H-M   'P 1'
#
loop_
_entity.id
_entity.type
_entity.pdbx_description
1 polymer ?
#
loop_
_entity_poly.entity_id
_entity_poly.type
_entity_poly.pdbx_seq_one_letter_code
_entity_poly.pdbx_strand_id
1 'polypeptide(L)'
;MLKYQKSKTKALSVGDKDIISKEILKNIAKDISRHILNIEIREDMELIDKEFTRIEKRDADLIFKNGNEIIHIEIQNNNHKQMHQRMLRYLSDILFEYENLEIKQYLLYIGEWQCNMQNSINKHGLDYSYAIIDMKNISCEKLLQGDNPSAVVLSILCDFEEKDKQMVVNTILRRLKELSNEQEFRNYLKMVSVLSTNRNLKDEVIKGVDMLTVDIEKTPFYELGAKNATFDSAMVMIKEFKLAIDDVVEKLNIKKEELLEYMKNKREES
;
A
#
# COMPACT_ATOMS: atom_id res chain seq x y z
N MET A 1 -27.08 24.98 5.65
CA MET A 1 -26.80 24.31 4.37
C MET A 1 -25.31 24.48 4.07
N LEU A 2 -24.43 23.68 4.66
CA LEU A 2 -23.01 23.70 4.39
C LEU A 2 -22.77 22.88 3.12
N LYS A 3 -22.39 23.59 2.05
CA LYS A 3 -21.94 22.96 0.80
C LYS A 3 -20.61 22.25 1.09
N TYR A 4 -20.64 20.92 1.19
CA TYR A 4 -19.45 20.11 1.05
C TYR A 4 -18.84 20.38 -0.33
N GLN A 5 -17.76 21.15 -0.36
CA GLN A 5 -16.90 21.20 -1.53
C GLN A 5 -16.27 19.80 -1.67
N LYS A 6 -16.82 19.03 -2.61
CA LYS A 6 -16.11 17.85 -3.12
C LYS A 6 -14.76 18.33 -3.63
N SER A 7 -13.70 18.12 -2.85
CA SER A 7 -12.35 18.22 -3.38
C SER A 7 -12.29 17.23 -4.55
N LYS A 8 -12.12 17.74 -5.75
CA LYS A 8 -11.82 16.92 -6.92
C LYS A 8 -10.46 16.28 -6.64
N THR A 9 -10.48 15.06 -6.14
CA THR A 9 -9.27 14.20 -6.14
C THR A 9 -8.83 14.11 -7.59
N LYS A 10 -7.73 14.76 -7.89
CA LYS A 10 -7.10 14.73 -9.20
C LYS A 10 -6.82 13.26 -9.51
N ALA A 11 -7.43 12.73 -10.57
CA ALA A 11 -7.15 11.35 -10.96
C ALA A 11 -5.64 11.23 -11.20
N LEU A 12 -5.00 10.28 -10.51
CA LEU A 12 -3.58 10.01 -10.67
C LEU A 12 -3.31 9.67 -12.15
N SER A 13 -2.32 10.30 -12.75
CA SER A 13 -1.88 9.99 -14.10
C SER A 13 -1.27 8.58 -14.14
N VAL A 14 -1.16 7.98 -15.33
CA VAL A 14 -0.52 6.67 -15.50
C VAL A 14 0.92 6.69 -14.99
N GLY A 15 1.64 7.80 -15.20
CA GLY A 15 2.99 8.00 -14.68
C GLY A 15 3.06 8.07 -13.16
N ASP A 16 2.11 8.74 -12.51
CA ASP A 16 2.06 8.82 -11.04
C ASP A 16 1.86 7.46 -10.39
N LYS A 17 1.02 6.59 -11.01
CA LYS A 17 0.81 5.22 -10.54
C LYS A 17 2.07 4.37 -10.63
N ASP A 18 2.82 4.51 -11.72
CA ASP A 18 4.08 3.77 -11.93
C ASP A 18 5.13 4.18 -10.89
N ILE A 19 5.33 5.49 -10.70
CA ILE A 19 6.27 6.03 -9.72
C ILE A 19 5.89 5.61 -8.29
N ILE A 20 4.64 5.78 -7.90
CA ILE A 20 4.18 5.41 -6.56
C ILE A 20 4.30 3.90 -6.34
N SER A 21 3.94 3.09 -7.34
CA SER A 21 4.07 1.63 -7.25
C SER A 21 5.53 1.20 -7.09
N LYS A 22 6.45 1.81 -7.84
CA LYS A 22 7.89 1.52 -7.75
C LYS A 22 8.47 1.90 -6.39
N GLU A 23 8.16 3.08 -5.88
CA GLU A 23 8.63 3.54 -4.57
C GLU A 23 8.10 2.65 -3.44
N ILE A 24 6.82 2.29 -3.49
CA ILE A 24 6.20 1.36 -2.55
C ILE A 24 6.95 0.03 -2.56
N LEU A 25 7.15 -0.56 -3.75
CA LEU A 25 7.79 -1.87 -3.89
C LEU A 25 9.29 -1.82 -3.55
N LYS A 26 9.96 -0.69 -3.76
CA LYS A 26 11.34 -0.47 -3.31
C LYS A 26 11.45 -0.61 -1.79
N ASN A 27 10.50 -0.05 -1.05
CA ASN A 27 10.48 -0.13 0.41
C ASN A 27 10.19 -1.53 0.96
N ILE A 28 9.59 -2.39 0.14
CA ILE A 28 9.24 -3.77 0.51
C ILE A 28 10.05 -4.83 -0.25
N ALA A 29 11.13 -4.41 -0.90
CA ALA A 29 11.93 -5.29 -1.75
C ALA A 29 12.47 -6.54 -1.04
N LYS A 30 12.83 -6.43 0.24
CA LYS A 30 13.23 -7.58 1.06
C LYS A 30 12.12 -8.61 1.19
N ASP A 31 10.89 -8.13 1.31
CA ASP A 31 9.72 -9.00 1.44
C ASP A 31 9.35 -9.65 0.12
N ILE A 32 9.50 -8.93 -0.99
CA ILE A 32 9.37 -9.49 -2.34
C ILE A 32 10.35 -10.66 -2.50
N SER A 33 11.62 -10.44 -2.19
CA SER A 33 12.65 -11.46 -2.34
C SER A 33 12.35 -12.68 -1.49
N ARG A 34 11.97 -12.50 -0.23
CA ARG A 34 11.69 -13.60 0.69
C ARG A 34 10.39 -14.32 0.38
N HIS A 35 9.29 -13.59 0.16
CA HIS A 35 7.96 -14.18 0.10
C HIS A 35 7.51 -14.55 -1.32
N ILE A 36 8.02 -13.86 -2.34
CA ILE A 36 7.64 -14.07 -3.74
C ILE A 36 8.70 -14.85 -4.50
N LEU A 37 9.96 -14.44 -4.35
CA LEU A 37 11.07 -15.03 -5.09
C LEU A 37 11.64 -16.30 -4.41
N ASN A 38 11.25 -16.60 -3.17
CA ASN A 38 11.82 -17.68 -2.35
C ASN A 38 13.36 -17.57 -2.20
N ILE A 39 13.87 -16.35 -2.17
CA ILE A 39 15.30 -16.11 -1.96
C ILE A 39 15.52 -15.89 -0.47
N GLU A 40 16.41 -16.68 0.11
CA GLU A 40 16.84 -16.47 1.48
C GLU A 40 17.71 -15.21 1.54
N ILE A 41 17.22 -14.22 2.28
CA ILE A 41 17.87 -12.93 2.40
C ILE A 41 18.73 -12.92 3.65
N ARG A 42 20.00 -12.63 3.47
CA ARG A 42 20.93 -12.43 4.56
C ARG A 42 20.63 -11.11 5.28
N GLU A 43 20.89 -11.03 6.57
CA GLU A 43 20.70 -9.80 7.36
C GLU A 43 21.59 -8.65 6.88
N ASP A 44 22.75 -9.00 6.31
CA ASP A 44 23.74 -8.07 5.76
C ASP A 44 23.49 -7.69 4.30
N MET A 45 22.30 -7.99 3.73
CA MET A 45 21.97 -7.62 2.36
C MET A 45 21.93 -6.09 2.19
N GLU A 46 22.68 -5.59 1.22
CA GLU A 46 22.76 -4.18 0.89
C GLU A 46 21.90 -3.87 -0.35
N LEU A 47 21.04 -2.85 -0.24
CA LEU A 47 20.35 -2.27 -1.39
C LEU A 47 21.33 -1.36 -2.12
N ILE A 48 21.64 -1.69 -3.36
CA ILE A 48 22.51 -0.88 -4.21
C ILE A 48 21.63 0.02 -5.07
N ASP A 49 21.64 1.33 -4.77
CA ASP A 49 21.03 2.35 -5.62
C ASP A 49 22.08 2.80 -6.62
N LYS A 50 21.94 2.38 -7.89
CA LYS A 50 22.96 2.60 -8.89
C LYS A 50 22.44 3.17 -10.20
N GLU A 51 23.05 4.28 -10.60
CA GLU A 51 22.91 4.87 -11.94
C GLU A 51 24.08 4.41 -12.81
N PHE A 52 23.78 3.87 -14.00
CA PHE A 52 24.80 3.50 -14.98
C PHE A 52 25.11 4.70 -15.90
N THR A 53 26.36 5.20 -15.85
CA THR A 53 26.83 6.39 -16.58
C THR A 53 27.24 6.07 -18.01
N ARG A 54 26.36 5.48 -18.80
CA ARG A 54 26.55 5.40 -20.27
C ARG A 54 25.77 6.53 -20.97
N ILE A 55 26.01 6.69 -22.28
CA ILE A 55 25.41 7.73 -23.15
C ILE A 55 23.88 7.86 -23.02
N GLU A 56 23.22 6.79 -22.58
CA GLU A 56 21.82 6.81 -22.13
C GLU A 56 21.78 6.50 -20.63
N LYS A 57 21.40 7.49 -19.82
CA LYS A 57 21.11 7.28 -18.39
C LYS A 57 19.97 6.26 -18.25
N ARG A 58 20.21 5.16 -17.56
CA ARG A 58 19.22 4.13 -17.28
C ARG A 58 19.25 3.82 -15.80
N ASP A 59 18.09 3.86 -15.19
CA ASP A 59 17.90 3.48 -13.81
C ASP A 59 17.29 2.08 -13.80
N ALA A 60 17.94 1.12 -13.15
CA ALA A 60 17.33 -0.16 -12.79
C ALA A 60 16.45 0.05 -11.56
N ASP A 61 15.28 -0.64 -11.52
CA ASP A 61 14.35 -0.41 -10.42
C ASP A 61 14.94 -0.85 -9.07
N LEU A 62 15.46 -2.07 -8.98
CA LEU A 62 16.03 -2.60 -7.73
C LEU A 62 17.23 -3.51 -8.03
N ILE A 63 18.37 -3.23 -7.40
CA ILE A 63 19.57 -4.08 -7.46
C ILE A 63 20.04 -4.35 -6.03
N PHE A 64 20.22 -5.63 -5.70
CA PHE A 64 20.69 -6.08 -4.39
C PHE A 64 21.97 -6.88 -4.55
N LYS A 65 22.92 -6.66 -3.66
CA LYS A 65 24.07 -7.56 -3.45
C LYS A 65 23.78 -8.46 -2.26
N ASN A 66 23.72 -9.77 -2.53
CA ASN A 66 23.46 -10.78 -1.55
C ASN A 66 24.63 -11.80 -1.51
N GLY A 67 25.68 -11.49 -0.75
CA GLY A 67 26.90 -12.31 -0.74
C GLY A 67 27.61 -12.30 -2.09
N ASN A 68 27.66 -13.47 -2.76
CA ASN A 68 28.29 -13.65 -4.06
C ASN A 68 27.33 -13.53 -5.24
N GLU A 69 26.13 -13.02 -5.02
CA GLU A 69 25.14 -12.85 -6.09
C GLU A 69 24.61 -11.42 -6.13
N ILE A 70 24.22 -11.00 -7.33
CA ILE A 70 23.43 -9.79 -7.58
C ILE A 70 22.02 -10.22 -7.95
N ILE A 71 21.04 -9.65 -7.27
CA ILE A 71 19.62 -9.84 -7.56
C ILE A 71 19.10 -8.53 -8.18
N HIS A 72 18.71 -8.60 -9.44
CA HIS A 72 18.08 -7.49 -10.16
C HIS A 72 16.58 -7.76 -10.29
N ILE A 73 15.76 -6.84 -9.82
CA ILE A 73 14.30 -6.89 -9.94
C ILE A 73 13.82 -5.66 -10.69
N GLU A 74 13.20 -5.86 -11.83
CA GLU A 74 12.52 -4.84 -12.61
C GLU A 74 11.01 -4.95 -12.39
N ILE A 75 10.32 -3.83 -12.16
CA ILE A 75 8.89 -3.81 -11.86
C ILE A 75 8.12 -3.22 -13.03
N GLN A 76 7.14 -3.96 -13.55
CA GLN A 76 6.37 -3.54 -14.70
C GLN A 76 4.86 -3.55 -14.43
N ASN A 77 4.22 -2.42 -14.75
CA ASN A 77 2.77 -2.25 -14.66
C ASN A 77 2.06 -2.51 -16.00
N ASN A 78 2.79 -2.46 -17.11
CA ASN A 78 2.26 -2.66 -18.44
C ASN A 78 3.13 -3.63 -19.24
N ASN A 79 2.52 -4.33 -20.21
CA ASN A 79 3.26 -5.16 -21.14
C ASN A 79 4.16 -4.30 -22.04
N HIS A 80 5.41 -4.68 -22.21
CA HIS A 80 6.38 -4.00 -23.03
C HIS A 80 7.05 -4.96 -24.02
N LYS A 81 6.86 -4.75 -25.31
CA LYS A 81 7.32 -5.68 -26.36
C LYS A 81 8.82 -5.94 -26.37
N GLN A 82 9.63 -4.97 -25.95
CA GLN A 82 11.10 -5.04 -25.94
C GLN A 82 11.68 -5.29 -24.55
N MET A 83 10.86 -5.80 -23.60
CA MET A 83 11.30 -5.99 -22.22
C MET A 83 12.52 -6.93 -22.12
N HIS A 84 12.53 -8.01 -22.88
CA HIS A 84 13.66 -8.93 -22.95
C HIS A 84 14.97 -8.26 -23.39
N GLN A 85 14.90 -7.25 -24.27
CA GLN A 85 16.07 -6.47 -24.68
C GLN A 85 16.51 -5.50 -23.58
N ARG A 86 15.57 -4.89 -22.86
CA ARG A 86 15.89 -4.04 -21.70
C ARG A 86 16.59 -4.85 -20.62
N MET A 87 16.06 -6.01 -20.27
CA MET A 87 16.63 -6.89 -19.25
C MET A 87 18.05 -7.34 -19.63
N LEU A 88 18.29 -7.67 -20.91
CA LEU A 88 19.63 -8.00 -21.40
C LEU A 88 20.59 -6.82 -21.28
N ARG A 89 20.15 -5.60 -21.57
CA ARG A 89 20.97 -4.40 -21.38
C ARG A 89 21.34 -4.18 -19.93
N TYR A 90 20.38 -4.33 -19.02
CA TYR A 90 20.66 -4.28 -17.59
C TYR A 90 21.66 -5.36 -17.16
N LEU A 91 21.50 -6.60 -17.68
CA LEU A 91 22.48 -7.66 -17.42
C LEU A 91 23.89 -7.23 -17.85
N SER A 92 24.03 -6.68 -19.05
CA SER A 92 25.33 -6.19 -19.55
C SER A 92 25.91 -5.12 -18.62
N ASP A 93 25.10 -4.14 -18.20
CA ASP A 93 25.55 -3.07 -17.34
C ASP A 93 25.97 -3.58 -15.96
N ILE A 94 25.22 -4.52 -15.39
CA ILE A 94 25.54 -5.16 -14.11
C ILE A 94 26.81 -6.00 -14.21
N LEU A 95 26.99 -6.77 -15.31
CA LEU A 95 28.19 -7.57 -15.53
C LEU A 95 29.46 -6.72 -15.59
N PHE A 96 29.40 -5.53 -16.18
CA PHE A 96 30.56 -4.64 -16.20
C PHE A 96 31.03 -4.18 -14.82
N GLU A 97 30.14 -4.12 -13.87
CA GLU A 97 30.46 -3.67 -12.51
C GLU A 97 30.73 -4.82 -11.54
N TYR A 98 30.06 -5.96 -11.78
CA TYR A 98 30.07 -7.10 -10.88
C TYR A 98 30.47 -8.38 -11.63
N GLU A 99 31.60 -8.34 -12.38
CA GLU A 99 32.08 -9.40 -13.26
C GLU A 99 32.16 -10.79 -12.60
N ASN A 100 32.50 -10.82 -11.29
CA ASN A 100 32.77 -12.07 -10.56
C ASN A 100 31.57 -12.55 -9.71
N LEU A 101 30.40 -11.91 -9.86
CA LEU A 101 29.22 -12.28 -9.09
C LEU A 101 28.18 -12.97 -9.98
N GLU A 102 27.45 -13.92 -9.40
CA GLU A 102 26.27 -14.51 -10.05
C GLU A 102 25.17 -13.47 -10.19
N ILE A 103 24.55 -13.34 -11.36
CA ILE A 103 23.48 -12.35 -11.59
C ILE A 103 22.16 -13.07 -11.82
N LYS A 104 21.18 -12.80 -10.97
CA LYS A 104 19.79 -13.28 -11.09
C LYS A 104 18.87 -12.12 -11.42
N GLN A 105 18.14 -12.25 -12.52
CA GLN A 105 17.22 -11.21 -12.97
C GLN A 105 15.76 -11.66 -12.90
N TYR A 106 14.93 -10.80 -12.35
CA TYR A 106 13.49 -11.00 -12.17
C TYR A 106 12.72 -9.82 -12.70
N LEU A 107 11.64 -10.09 -13.42
CA LEU A 107 10.61 -9.12 -13.77
C LEU A 107 9.39 -9.38 -12.89
N LEU A 108 9.03 -8.43 -12.04
CA LEU A 108 7.80 -8.47 -11.26
C LEU A 108 6.70 -7.72 -12.01
N TYR A 109 5.73 -8.46 -12.52
CA TYR A 109 4.60 -7.88 -13.23
C TYR A 109 3.42 -7.66 -12.28
N ILE A 110 3.00 -6.39 -12.16
CA ILE A 110 1.92 -5.95 -11.27
C ILE A 110 0.72 -5.39 -12.03
N GLY A 111 0.74 -5.46 -13.37
CA GLY A 111 -0.26 -4.84 -14.23
C GLY A 111 -1.64 -5.49 -14.17
N GLU A 112 -2.62 -4.75 -14.69
CA GLU A 112 -4.03 -5.18 -14.77
C GLU A 112 -4.24 -6.34 -15.76
N TRP A 113 -3.57 -6.28 -16.91
CA TRP A 113 -3.72 -7.26 -17.99
C TRP A 113 -2.83 -8.49 -17.77
N GLN A 114 -3.11 -9.57 -18.48
CA GLN A 114 -2.25 -10.74 -18.48
C GLN A 114 -0.84 -10.38 -18.98
N CYS A 115 0.19 -10.86 -18.30
CA CYS A 115 1.56 -10.70 -18.75
C CYS A 115 1.78 -11.52 -20.03
N ASN A 116 2.26 -10.84 -21.09
CA ASN A 116 2.60 -11.46 -22.38
C ASN A 116 4.01 -11.08 -22.85
N MET A 117 4.84 -10.61 -21.94
CA MET A 117 6.22 -10.22 -22.25
C MET A 117 7.10 -11.45 -22.47
N GLN A 118 7.98 -11.34 -23.46
CA GLN A 118 8.96 -12.36 -23.74
C GLN A 118 10.07 -12.33 -22.68
N ASN A 119 10.47 -13.50 -22.18
CA ASN A 119 11.47 -13.65 -21.13
C ASN A 119 12.80 -14.25 -21.58
N SER A 120 13.01 -14.40 -22.88
CA SER A 120 14.24 -15.00 -23.41
C SER A 120 14.64 -14.44 -24.78
N ILE A 121 15.90 -14.59 -25.12
CA ILE A 121 16.47 -14.30 -26.45
C ILE A 121 17.37 -15.46 -26.85
N ASN A 122 16.94 -16.27 -27.83
CA ASN A 122 17.68 -17.42 -28.34
C ASN A 122 17.95 -17.22 -29.83
N LYS A 123 18.88 -16.33 -30.13
CA LYS A 123 19.26 -15.99 -31.53
C LYS A 123 20.64 -15.33 -31.59
N HIS A 124 21.25 -15.37 -32.76
CA HIS A 124 22.55 -14.75 -32.99
C HIS A 124 23.69 -15.23 -32.08
N GLY A 125 23.64 -16.49 -31.64
CA GLY A 125 24.61 -17.05 -30.70
C GLY A 125 24.42 -16.64 -29.24
N LEU A 126 23.35 -15.89 -28.97
CA LEU A 126 22.97 -15.48 -27.61
C LEU A 126 21.89 -16.42 -27.07
N ASP A 127 22.16 -17.03 -25.91
CA ASP A 127 21.17 -17.72 -25.10
C ASP A 127 21.02 -17.00 -23.77
N TYR A 128 19.90 -16.29 -23.63
CA TYR A 128 19.63 -15.43 -22.50
C TYR A 128 18.19 -15.59 -22.03
N SER A 129 17.99 -15.69 -20.72
CA SER A 129 16.66 -15.72 -20.11
C SER A 129 16.66 -15.07 -18.74
N TYR A 130 15.47 -14.64 -18.31
CA TYR A 130 15.21 -14.12 -16.98
C TYR A 130 13.85 -14.61 -16.49
N ALA A 131 13.61 -14.57 -15.19
CA ALA A 131 12.34 -15.00 -14.63
C ALA A 131 11.30 -13.89 -14.67
N ILE A 132 10.07 -14.23 -15.09
CA ILE A 132 8.90 -13.35 -14.97
C ILE A 132 8.02 -13.88 -13.86
N ILE A 133 7.67 -13.01 -12.91
CA ILE A 133 6.74 -13.28 -11.83
C ILE A 133 5.52 -12.38 -12.04
N ASP A 134 4.42 -12.97 -12.48
CA ASP A 134 3.14 -12.27 -12.53
C ASP A 134 2.43 -12.43 -11.18
N MET A 135 2.18 -11.31 -10.50
CA MET A 135 1.52 -11.30 -9.19
C MET A 135 0.14 -11.95 -9.20
N LYS A 136 -0.53 -12.00 -10.36
CA LYS A 136 -1.81 -12.72 -10.52
C LYS A 136 -1.71 -14.23 -10.34
N ASN A 137 -0.52 -14.79 -10.49
CA ASN A 137 -0.29 -16.23 -10.34
C ASN A 137 0.22 -16.60 -8.93
N ILE A 138 0.31 -15.63 -8.03
CA ILE A 138 0.72 -15.84 -6.65
C ILE A 138 -0.52 -15.91 -5.76
N SER A 139 -0.68 -16.99 -5.00
CA SER A 139 -1.77 -17.09 -4.02
C SER A 139 -1.62 -16.02 -2.94
N CYS A 140 -2.71 -15.31 -2.65
CA CYS A 140 -2.73 -14.27 -1.62
C CYS A 140 -2.48 -14.82 -0.21
N GLU A 141 -2.75 -16.09 0.06
CA GLU A 141 -2.61 -16.70 1.38
C GLU A 141 -1.18 -16.62 1.92
N LYS A 142 -0.19 -16.89 1.07
CA LYS A 142 1.23 -16.82 1.48
C LYS A 142 1.62 -15.46 2.04
N LEU A 143 1.08 -14.39 1.48
CA LEU A 143 1.40 -13.03 1.90
C LEU A 143 0.52 -12.55 3.06
N LEU A 144 -0.71 -13.05 3.15
CA LEU A 144 -1.64 -12.71 4.22
C LEU A 144 -1.30 -13.38 5.56
N GLN A 145 -0.68 -14.55 5.55
CA GLN A 145 -0.32 -15.29 6.77
C GLN A 145 0.92 -14.72 7.48
N GLY A 146 1.73 -13.93 6.79
CA GLY A 146 2.93 -13.32 7.36
C GLY A 146 2.62 -12.19 8.34
N ASP A 147 3.58 -11.90 9.23
CA ASP A 147 3.50 -10.80 10.19
C ASP A 147 4.13 -9.50 9.64
N ASN A 148 4.42 -9.46 8.35
CA ASN A 148 5.00 -8.31 7.68
C ASN A 148 3.91 -7.49 6.96
N PRO A 149 3.65 -6.25 7.39
CA PRO A 149 2.63 -5.40 6.77
C PRO A 149 2.86 -5.16 5.28
N SER A 150 4.12 -5.07 4.84
CA SER A 150 4.45 -4.85 3.43
C SER A 150 4.07 -6.04 2.56
N ALA A 151 4.27 -7.26 3.04
CA ALA A 151 3.79 -8.47 2.36
C ALA A 151 2.26 -8.50 2.27
N VAL A 152 1.59 -8.08 3.34
CA VAL A 152 0.11 -7.96 3.37
C VAL A 152 -0.37 -6.92 2.35
N VAL A 153 0.32 -5.78 2.19
CA VAL A 153 0.00 -4.80 1.12
C VAL A 153 0.07 -5.43 -0.26
N LEU A 154 1.11 -6.23 -0.54
CA LEU A 154 1.27 -6.89 -1.84
C LEU A 154 0.19 -7.91 -2.16
N SER A 155 -0.47 -8.47 -1.15
CA SER A 155 -1.53 -9.46 -1.36
C SER A 155 -2.70 -8.92 -2.18
N ILE A 156 -2.91 -7.57 -2.23
CA ILE A 156 -3.93 -6.95 -3.09
C ILE A 156 -3.68 -7.20 -4.60
N LEU A 157 -2.46 -7.53 -4.98
CA LEU A 157 -2.06 -7.79 -6.37
C LEU A 157 -2.11 -9.29 -6.73
N CYS A 158 -2.29 -10.16 -5.77
CA CYS A 158 -2.20 -11.60 -5.95
C CYS A 158 -3.50 -12.21 -6.49
N ASP A 159 -3.46 -13.51 -6.73
CA ASP A 159 -4.64 -14.30 -7.01
C ASP A 159 -5.47 -14.48 -5.73
N PHE A 160 -6.73 -14.08 -5.79
CA PHE A 160 -7.67 -14.30 -4.70
C PHE A 160 -8.31 -15.71 -4.78
N GLU A 161 -7.94 -16.46 -5.82
CA GLU A 161 -8.57 -17.73 -6.13
C GLU A 161 -10.10 -17.51 -6.35
N GLU A 162 -10.94 -18.38 -5.94
CA GLU A 162 -12.40 -18.21 -6.04
C GLU A 162 -13.03 -17.47 -4.84
N LYS A 163 -12.20 -16.85 -3.98
CA LYS A 163 -12.69 -16.16 -2.79
C LYS A 163 -13.39 -14.85 -3.14
N ASP A 164 -14.34 -14.47 -2.31
CA ASP A 164 -15.02 -13.19 -2.44
C ASP A 164 -14.04 -12.03 -2.28
N LYS A 165 -14.01 -11.13 -3.26
CA LYS A 165 -13.08 -10.01 -3.35
C LYS A 165 -13.18 -9.08 -2.14
N GLN A 166 -14.41 -8.77 -1.71
CA GLN A 166 -14.64 -7.90 -0.57
C GLN A 166 -14.11 -8.53 0.72
N MET A 167 -14.31 -9.83 0.90
CA MET A 167 -13.84 -10.55 2.06
C MET A 167 -12.29 -10.56 2.12
N VAL A 168 -11.61 -10.78 0.99
CA VAL A 168 -10.14 -10.74 0.94
C VAL A 168 -9.62 -9.33 1.22
N VAL A 169 -10.20 -8.30 0.60
CA VAL A 169 -9.83 -6.89 0.85
C VAL A 169 -10.05 -6.52 2.32
N ASN A 170 -11.16 -6.90 2.92
CA ASN A 170 -11.42 -6.66 4.34
C ASN A 170 -10.39 -7.36 5.23
N THR A 171 -9.94 -8.57 4.83
CA THR A 171 -8.89 -9.29 5.55
C THR A 171 -7.55 -8.56 5.46
N ILE A 172 -7.17 -8.10 4.26
CA ILE A 172 -5.96 -7.27 4.05
C ILE A 172 -5.98 -6.05 4.98
N LEU A 173 -7.05 -5.28 4.92
CA LEU A 173 -7.18 -4.05 5.70
C LEU A 173 -7.14 -4.30 7.21
N ARG A 174 -7.80 -5.37 7.69
CA ARG A 174 -7.77 -5.77 9.10
C ARG A 174 -6.37 -6.17 9.53
N ARG A 175 -5.69 -7.01 8.75
CA ARG A 175 -4.32 -7.44 9.05
C ARG A 175 -3.36 -6.24 9.10
N LEU A 176 -3.47 -5.30 8.16
CA LEU A 176 -2.66 -4.09 8.17
C LEU A 176 -2.89 -3.26 9.43
N LYS A 177 -4.14 -3.15 9.88
CA LYS A 177 -4.49 -2.44 11.12
C LYS A 177 -3.93 -3.13 12.37
N GLU A 178 -3.94 -4.48 12.39
CA GLU A 178 -3.37 -5.28 13.48
C GLU A 178 -1.85 -5.18 13.57
N LEU A 179 -1.16 -5.10 12.42
CA LEU A 179 0.30 -5.17 12.30
C LEU A 179 1.00 -3.80 12.33
N SER A 180 0.25 -2.70 12.41
CA SER A 180 0.82 -1.35 12.30
C SER A 180 0.20 -0.38 13.28
N ASN A 181 0.93 0.68 13.62
CA ASN A 181 0.37 1.82 14.32
C ASN A 181 -0.48 2.68 13.36
N GLU A 182 -1.18 3.68 13.91
CA GLU A 182 -2.14 4.48 13.13
C GLU A 182 -1.50 5.26 11.98
N GLN A 183 -0.29 5.77 12.16
CA GLN A 183 0.42 6.50 11.11
C GLN A 183 0.92 5.57 10.00
N GLU A 184 1.46 4.42 10.36
CA GLU A 184 1.88 3.38 9.41
C GLU A 184 0.69 2.82 8.66
N PHE A 185 -0.42 2.55 9.35
CA PHE A 185 -1.66 2.08 8.74
C PHE A 185 -2.16 3.04 7.65
N ARG A 186 -2.14 4.36 7.90
CA ARG A 186 -2.49 5.37 6.88
C ARG A 186 -1.57 5.30 5.65
N ASN A 187 -0.28 5.05 5.85
CA ASN A 187 0.65 4.87 4.73
C ASN A 187 0.34 3.59 3.95
N TYR A 188 0.10 2.47 4.63
CA TYR A 188 -0.30 1.22 3.98
C TYR A 188 -1.65 1.34 3.24
N LEU A 189 -2.61 2.08 3.78
CA LEU A 189 -3.86 2.36 3.07
C LEU A 189 -3.64 3.11 1.76
N LYS A 190 -2.74 4.08 1.73
CA LYS A 190 -2.37 4.76 0.48
C LYS A 190 -1.79 3.77 -0.52
N MET A 191 -0.90 2.90 -0.07
CA MET A 191 -0.30 1.85 -0.91
C MET A 191 -1.36 0.90 -1.48
N VAL A 192 -2.21 0.35 -0.63
CA VAL A 192 -3.32 -0.52 -1.04
C VAL A 192 -4.25 0.19 -2.03
N SER A 193 -4.60 1.46 -1.76
CA SER A 193 -5.47 2.25 -2.65
C SER A 193 -4.88 2.43 -4.05
N VAL A 194 -3.57 2.64 -4.16
CA VAL A 194 -2.90 2.75 -5.47
C VAL A 194 -2.85 1.40 -6.16
N LEU A 195 -2.38 0.35 -5.49
CA LEU A 195 -2.19 -0.97 -6.05
C LEU A 195 -3.52 -1.64 -6.42
N SER A 196 -4.60 -1.38 -5.67
CA SER A 196 -5.94 -1.90 -5.95
C SER A 196 -6.45 -1.53 -7.34
N THR A 197 -6.00 -0.39 -7.88
CA THR A 197 -6.39 0.04 -9.24
C THR A 197 -5.92 -0.93 -10.32
N ASN A 198 -4.83 -1.67 -10.07
CA ASN A 198 -4.30 -2.68 -10.98
C ASN A 198 -5.12 -3.98 -10.99
N ARG A 199 -6.09 -4.09 -10.09
CA ARG A 199 -6.97 -5.27 -9.95
C ARG A 199 -8.44 -4.90 -9.99
N ASN A 200 -8.78 -3.64 -10.32
CA ASN A 200 -10.17 -3.15 -10.29
C ASN A 200 -10.85 -3.40 -8.93
N LEU A 201 -10.13 -3.17 -7.82
CA LEU A 201 -10.58 -3.41 -6.44
C LEU A 201 -10.76 -2.10 -5.65
N LYS A 202 -10.84 -0.98 -6.35
CA LYS A 202 -10.96 0.34 -5.70
C LYS A 202 -12.21 0.47 -4.86
N ASP A 203 -13.33 -0.04 -5.37
CA ASP A 203 -14.62 0.05 -4.67
C ASP A 203 -14.65 -0.86 -3.44
N GLU A 204 -14.03 -2.05 -3.54
CA GLU A 204 -13.88 -2.96 -2.40
C GLU A 204 -13.00 -2.36 -1.30
N VAL A 205 -11.93 -1.64 -1.68
CA VAL A 205 -11.07 -0.95 -0.71
C VAL A 205 -11.82 0.19 -0.03
N ILE A 206 -12.57 1.01 -0.76
CA ILE A 206 -13.40 2.08 -0.19
C ILE A 206 -14.39 1.50 0.82
N LYS A 207 -15.16 0.48 0.43
CA LYS A 207 -16.13 -0.19 1.31
C LYS A 207 -15.45 -0.81 2.53
N GLY A 208 -14.28 -1.42 2.34
CA GLY A 208 -13.52 -2.03 3.43
C GLY A 208 -13.04 -0.99 4.45
N VAL A 209 -12.60 0.18 4.00
CA VAL A 209 -12.21 1.30 4.88
C VAL A 209 -13.42 1.84 5.63
N ASP A 210 -14.56 2.03 4.95
CA ASP A 210 -15.80 2.48 5.59
C ASP A 210 -16.25 1.50 6.68
N MET A 211 -16.16 0.19 6.43
CA MET A 211 -16.47 -0.84 7.44
C MET A 211 -15.53 -0.77 8.65
N LEU A 212 -14.24 -0.55 8.44
CA LEU A 212 -13.28 -0.39 9.54
C LEU A 212 -13.56 0.86 10.37
N THR A 213 -13.98 1.95 9.74
CA THR A 213 -14.35 3.20 10.42
C THR A 213 -15.61 3.01 11.24
N VAL A 214 -16.63 2.35 10.69
CA VAL A 214 -17.87 2.03 11.40
C VAL A 214 -17.62 1.10 12.62
N ASP A 215 -16.69 0.13 12.49
CA ASP A 215 -16.32 -0.72 13.62
C ASP A 215 -15.65 0.06 14.76
N ILE A 216 -14.85 1.07 14.44
CA ILE A 216 -14.27 1.97 15.45
C ILE A 216 -15.36 2.84 16.08
N GLU A 217 -16.28 3.37 15.27
CA GLU A 217 -17.38 4.21 15.72
C GLU A 217 -18.38 3.45 16.62
N LYS A 218 -18.48 2.14 16.49
CA LYS A 218 -19.31 1.27 17.34
C LYS A 218 -18.64 0.85 18.64
N THR A 219 -17.38 1.23 18.87
CA THR A 219 -16.75 0.90 20.17
C THR A 219 -17.30 1.81 21.25
N PRO A 220 -17.60 1.28 22.46
CA PRO A 220 -18.12 2.07 23.58
C PRO A 220 -17.24 3.28 23.93
N PHE A 221 -15.93 3.16 23.75
CA PHE A 221 -14.98 4.25 23.99
C PHE A 221 -15.06 5.36 22.92
N TYR A 222 -15.32 5.00 21.64
CA TYR A 222 -15.53 5.98 20.59
C TYR A 222 -16.86 6.73 20.78
N GLU A 223 -17.93 6.02 21.06
CA GLU A 223 -19.24 6.61 21.38
C GLU A 223 -19.15 7.57 22.56
N LEU A 224 -18.45 7.16 23.62
CA LEU A 224 -18.21 8.01 24.78
C LEU A 224 -17.35 9.24 24.42
N GLY A 225 -16.29 9.07 23.65
CA GLY A 225 -15.41 10.15 23.20
C GLY A 225 -16.15 11.15 22.29
N ALA A 226 -16.93 10.68 21.34
CA ALA A 226 -17.75 11.50 20.45
C ALA A 226 -18.84 12.27 21.25
N LYS A 227 -19.47 11.59 22.22
CA LYS A 227 -20.44 12.22 23.11
C LYS A 227 -19.81 13.31 23.97
N ASN A 228 -18.65 13.07 24.55
CA ASN A 228 -17.90 14.05 25.35
C ASN A 228 -17.47 15.26 24.49
N ALA A 229 -16.97 15.05 23.27
CA ALA A 229 -16.63 16.14 22.35
C ALA A 229 -17.86 16.99 21.97
N THR A 230 -19.02 16.36 21.80
CA THR A 230 -20.28 17.07 21.55
C THR A 230 -20.69 17.91 22.75
N PHE A 231 -20.55 17.40 23.96
CA PHE A 231 -20.83 18.11 25.20
C PHE A 231 -19.85 19.26 25.46
N ASP A 232 -18.56 19.07 25.15
CA ASP A 232 -17.57 20.15 25.21
C ASP A 232 -17.91 21.28 24.24
N SER A 233 -18.32 20.95 23.02
CA SER A 233 -18.79 21.92 22.04
C SER A 233 -20.04 22.66 22.51
N ALA A 234 -21.01 21.95 23.10
CA ALA A 234 -22.20 22.52 23.69
C ALA A 234 -21.84 23.51 24.83
N MET A 235 -20.88 23.14 25.68
CA MET A 235 -20.40 24.01 26.76
C MET A 235 -19.79 25.32 26.23
N VAL A 236 -18.99 25.28 25.17
CA VAL A 236 -18.45 26.48 24.50
C VAL A 236 -19.58 27.35 23.95
N MET A 237 -20.55 26.74 23.27
CA MET A 237 -21.72 27.47 22.74
C MET A 237 -22.49 28.19 23.83
N ILE A 238 -22.70 27.56 24.97
CA ILE A 238 -23.44 28.14 26.10
C ILE A 238 -22.60 29.20 26.82
N LYS A 239 -21.32 28.92 27.12
CA LYS A 239 -20.48 29.82 27.95
C LYS A 239 -19.94 31.01 27.16
N GLU A 240 -19.42 30.79 25.95
CA GLU A 240 -18.75 31.84 25.17
C GLU A 240 -19.72 32.57 24.26
N PHE A 241 -20.60 31.82 23.57
CA PHE A 241 -21.58 32.44 22.64
C PHE A 241 -22.92 32.79 23.33
N LYS A 242 -23.08 32.47 24.63
CA LYS A 242 -24.26 32.76 25.45
C LYS A 242 -25.57 32.26 24.84
N LEU A 243 -25.52 31.16 24.12
CA LEU A 243 -26.73 30.55 23.56
C LEU A 243 -27.55 29.89 24.66
N ALA A 244 -28.89 29.89 24.51
CA ALA A 244 -29.77 29.21 25.44
C ALA A 244 -29.54 27.69 25.39
N ILE A 245 -29.55 27.03 26.56
CA ILE A 245 -29.32 25.59 26.68
C ILE A 245 -30.29 24.81 25.78
N ASP A 246 -31.55 25.21 25.73
CA ASP A 246 -32.58 24.51 24.95
C ASP A 246 -32.33 24.60 23.46
N ASP A 247 -31.81 25.73 22.93
CA ASP A 247 -31.44 25.89 21.54
C ASP A 247 -30.22 25.03 21.15
N VAL A 248 -29.27 24.92 22.08
CA VAL A 248 -28.04 24.10 21.86
C VAL A 248 -28.39 22.62 21.87
N VAL A 249 -29.22 22.19 22.79
CA VAL A 249 -29.68 20.81 22.94
C VAL A 249 -30.46 20.36 21.71
N GLU A 250 -31.36 21.20 21.19
CA GLU A 250 -32.12 20.94 19.97
C GLU A 250 -31.21 20.87 18.73
N LYS A 251 -30.29 21.83 18.58
CA LYS A 251 -29.38 21.87 17.43
C LYS A 251 -28.38 20.71 17.36
N LEU A 252 -27.88 20.27 18.49
CA LEU A 252 -26.92 19.17 18.58
C LEU A 252 -27.58 17.81 18.75
N ASN A 253 -28.92 17.76 18.85
CA ASN A 253 -29.71 16.54 19.05
C ASN A 253 -29.23 15.71 20.26
N ILE A 254 -29.01 16.36 21.39
CA ILE A 254 -28.54 15.76 22.65
C ILE A 254 -29.58 15.89 23.74
N LYS A 255 -29.49 15.03 24.77
CA LYS A 255 -30.41 15.11 25.92
C LYS A 255 -29.94 16.16 26.92
N LYS A 256 -30.86 17.02 27.33
CA LYS A 256 -30.58 18.13 28.22
C LYS A 256 -30.06 17.64 29.58
N GLU A 257 -30.64 16.58 30.11
CA GLU A 257 -30.27 15.98 31.40
C GLU A 257 -28.80 15.50 31.38
N GLU A 258 -28.41 14.82 30.30
CA GLU A 258 -27.04 14.29 30.15
C GLU A 258 -26.02 15.42 30.02
N LEU A 259 -26.36 16.51 29.30
CA LEU A 259 -25.47 17.68 29.18
C LEU A 259 -25.31 18.38 30.55
N LEU A 260 -26.40 18.55 31.33
CA LEU A 260 -26.32 19.17 32.63
C LEU A 260 -25.49 18.34 33.61
N GLU A 261 -25.62 17.03 33.61
CA GLU A 261 -24.80 16.12 34.39
C GLU A 261 -23.31 16.23 34.03
N TYR A 262 -22.99 16.22 32.72
CA TYR A 262 -21.64 16.41 32.25
C TYR A 262 -21.03 17.75 32.67
N MET A 263 -21.80 18.83 32.58
CA MET A 263 -21.39 20.16 33.03
C MET A 263 -21.13 20.23 34.53
N LYS A 264 -21.85 19.46 35.32
CA LYS A 264 -21.68 19.37 36.78
C LYS A 264 -20.39 18.66 37.11
N ASN A 265 -20.14 17.49 36.50
CA ASN A 265 -18.95 16.69 36.75
C ASN A 265 -17.65 17.47 36.39
N LYS A 266 -17.66 18.20 35.28
CA LYS A 266 -16.51 19.04 34.88
C LYS A 266 -16.26 20.26 35.77
N ARG A 267 -17.25 20.69 36.55
CA ARG A 267 -17.05 21.75 37.55
C ARG A 267 -16.44 21.24 38.84
N GLU A 268 -16.63 19.94 39.13
CA GLU A 268 -16.04 19.30 40.32
C GLU A 268 -14.59 18.87 40.11
N GLU A 269 -14.15 18.75 38.84
CA GLU A 269 -12.77 18.43 38.46
C GLU A 269 -11.86 19.68 38.25
N SER A 270 -12.42 20.88 38.21
CA SER A 270 -11.73 22.18 38.04
C SER A 270 -11.57 22.93 39.34
#